data_070482a5245aa0b869fd3c8409ffd229
#
_entry.id   070482a5245aa0b869fd3c8409ffd229
#
_cell.length_a   1.000
_cell.length_b   1.000
_cell.length_c   1.000
_cell.angle_alpha   90.00
_cell.angle_beta   90.00
_cell.angle_gamma   90.00
#
_symmetry.space_group_name_H-M   'P 1'
#
loop_
_entity.id
_entity.type
_entity.pdbx_description
1 polymer ?
#
loop_
_entity_poly.entity_id
_entity_poly.type
_entity_poly.pdbx_seq_one_letter_code
_entity_poly.pdbx_strand_id
1 'polypeptide(L)'
;LIMAKIGARPKGRLIEQHDVVFGVVNGLSDMVALVDQAWSEVKGKWHIDAWREVQRVGDYRIGIAPPSERVDTTEHTQQPQLYFVNLGGYLPNQFEEFHYKTLVVAESMAKATAAVKTSDFYRDYCFENDDSRISGAATSHVDDKHLLDIDDLHCVAALLADTAALQITPLTPAEQQSMPEDFLHIGYLPRKSLLQLAD
;
A
#
# COMPACT_ATOMS: atom_id res chain seq x y z
N LEU A 1 -5.31 6.66 10.10
CA LEU A 1 -5.32 6.03 8.79
C LEU A 1 -5.07 4.52 8.96
N ILE A 2 -5.95 3.68 8.41
CA ILE A 2 -5.74 2.22 8.35
C ILE A 2 -5.39 1.84 6.91
N MET A 3 -4.38 0.98 6.77
CA MET A 3 -4.06 0.24 5.56
C MET A 3 -4.35 -1.23 5.81
N ALA A 4 -5.19 -1.86 5.00
CA ALA A 4 -5.56 -3.27 5.15
C ALA A 4 -5.35 -4.04 3.83
N LYS A 5 -4.72 -5.21 3.90
CA LYS A 5 -4.65 -6.19 2.82
C LYS A 5 -5.85 -7.12 2.94
N ILE A 6 -6.63 -7.17 1.87
CA ILE A 6 -7.88 -7.90 1.80
C ILE A 6 -7.70 -9.11 0.91
N GLY A 7 -8.19 -10.27 1.36
CA GLY A 7 -8.26 -11.50 0.60
C GLY A 7 -9.70 -11.90 0.30
N ALA A 8 -9.96 -12.37 -0.90
CA ALA A 8 -11.24 -12.93 -1.30
C ALA A 8 -11.11 -13.80 -2.55
N ARG A 9 -12.09 -14.68 -2.75
CA ARG A 9 -12.18 -15.46 -3.98
C ARG A 9 -13.46 -15.11 -4.76
N PRO A 10 -13.38 -14.19 -5.74
CA PRO A 10 -14.50 -13.85 -6.60
C PRO A 10 -15.01 -15.07 -7.37
N LYS A 11 -16.28 -15.04 -7.78
CA LYS A 11 -16.88 -16.15 -8.54
C LYS A 11 -16.12 -16.41 -9.85
N GLY A 12 -15.77 -17.68 -10.09
CA GLY A 12 -15.06 -18.10 -11.31
C GLY A 12 -13.53 -18.00 -11.22
N ARG A 13 -12.96 -17.56 -10.10
CA ARG A 13 -11.52 -17.59 -9.87
C ARG A 13 -11.08 -18.90 -9.23
N LEU A 14 -9.94 -19.44 -9.67
CA LEU A 14 -9.37 -20.69 -9.13
C LEU A 14 -8.65 -20.44 -7.80
N ILE A 15 -7.97 -19.30 -7.68
CA ILE A 15 -7.21 -18.92 -6.50
C ILE A 15 -7.79 -17.65 -5.89
N GLU A 16 -7.43 -17.40 -4.65
CA GLU A 16 -7.74 -16.17 -3.95
C GLU A 16 -7.07 -14.98 -4.61
N GLN A 17 -7.77 -13.86 -4.60
CA GLN A 17 -7.26 -12.57 -5.08
C GLN A 17 -7.04 -11.68 -3.86
N HIS A 18 -6.10 -10.75 -3.96
CA HIS A 18 -5.80 -9.81 -2.90
C HIS A 18 -5.81 -8.38 -3.42
N ASP A 19 -6.21 -7.46 -2.55
CA ASP A 19 -6.17 -6.03 -2.81
C ASP A 19 -5.79 -5.27 -1.53
N VAL A 20 -5.55 -3.97 -1.63
CA VAL A 20 -5.25 -3.09 -0.51
C VAL A 20 -6.27 -1.97 -0.45
N VAL A 21 -6.83 -1.75 0.74
CA VAL A 21 -7.80 -0.69 1.00
C VAL A 21 -7.27 0.24 2.09
N PHE A 22 -7.41 1.54 1.86
CA PHE A 22 -7.09 2.60 2.81
C PHE A 22 -8.36 3.21 3.36
N GLY A 23 -8.37 3.53 4.66
CA GLY A 23 -9.49 4.21 5.29
C GLY A 23 -9.07 5.11 6.44
N VAL A 24 -9.64 6.32 6.49
CA VAL A 24 -9.61 7.16 7.68
C VAL A 24 -10.85 6.84 8.48
N VAL A 25 -10.68 6.05 9.53
CA VAL A 25 -11.74 5.44 10.30
C VAL A 25 -11.43 5.51 11.81
N ASN A 26 -12.44 5.39 12.66
CA ASN A 26 -12.27 5.40 14.11
C ASN A 26 -11.84 4.03 14.65
N GLY A 27 -12.18 2.95 13.94
CA GLY A 27 -11.82 1.60 14.31
C GLY A 27 -11.83 0.65 13.12
N LEU A 28 -11.29 -0.55 13.33
CA LEU A 28 -11.15 -1.54 12.26
C LEU A 28 -12.51 -2.03 11.72
N SER A 29 -13.56 -2.02 12.53
CA SER A 29 -14.93 -2.36 12.13
C SER A 29 -15.47 -1.44 11.03
N ASP A 30 -15.09 -0.16 11.05
CA ASP A 30 -15.54 0.82 10.05
C ASP A 30 -14.99 0.51 8.65
N MET A 31 -13.89 -0.25 8.55
CA MET A 31 -13.36 -0.72 7.28
C MET A 31 -14.34 -1.61 6.51
N VAL A 32 -15.32 -2.22 7.20
CA VAL A 32 -16.31 -3.12 6.55
C VAL A 32 -17.08 -2.40 5.45
N ALA A 33 -17.55 -1.20 5.70
CA ALA A 33 -18.30 -0.43 4.69
C ALA A 33 -17.39 -0.04 3.51
N LEU A 34 -16.16 0.38 3.79
CA LEU A 34 -15.18 0.78 2.76
C LEU A 34 -14.81 -0.40 1.85
N VAL A 35 -14.52 -1.56 2.43
CA VAL A 35 -14.16 -2.76 1.64
C VAL A 35 -15.35 -3.26 0.84
N ASP A 36 -16.56 -3.33 1.43
CA ASP A 36 -17.77 -3.74 0.71
C ASP A 36 -18.09 -2.80 -0.47
N GLN A 37 -17.69 -1.54 -0.41
CA GLN A 37 -17.83 -0.58 -1.51
C GLN A 37 -16.71 -0.71 -2.54
N ALA A 38 -15.45 -0.78 -2.10
CA ALA A 38 -14.28 -0.83 -2.97
C ALA A 38 -14.24 -2.13 -3.79
N TRP A 39 -14.63 -3.25 -3.19
CA TRP A 39 -14.64 -4.56 -3.86
C TRP A 39 -16.02 -5.20 -3.82
N SER A 40 -16.95 -4.62 -4.55
CA SER A 40 -18.37 -5.01 -4.53
C SER A 40 -18.65 -6.44 -4.97
N GLU A 41 -17.80 -7.03 -5.84
CA GLU A 41 -17.94 -8.41 -6.33
C GLU A 41 -17.84 -9.46 -5.22
N VAL A 42 -17.11 -9.15 -4.15
CA VAL A 42 -16.89 -10.06 -3.01
C VAL A 42 -17.58 -9.57 -1.74
N LYS A 43 -18.50 -8.63 -1.86
CA LYS A 43 -19.25 -8.07 -0.73
C LYS A 43 -19.71 -9.15 0.23
N GLY A 44 -19.31 -9.03 1.49
CA GLY A 44 -19.67 -9.98 2.56
C GLY A 44 -18.86 -11.29 2.57
N LYS A 45 -17.92 -11.50 1.62
CA LYS A 45 -17.17 -12.77 1.44
C LYS A 45 -15.66 -12.56 1.39
N TRP A 46 -15.18 -11.59 2.10
CA TRP A 46 -13.77 -11.25 2.20
C TRP A 46 -13.27 -11.35 3.64
N HIS A 47 -11.96 -11.29 3.80
CA HIS A 47 -11.26 -11.23 5.09
C HIS A 47 -10.09 -10.25 4.99
N ILE A 48 -9.54 -9.87 6.14
CA ILE A 48 -8.25 -9.17 6.22
C ILE A 48 -7.16 -10.21 6.43
N ASP A 49 -6.05 -10.10 5.68
CA ASP A 49 -4.83 -10.87 5.87
C ASP A 49 -3.79 -10.13 6.70
N ALA A 50 -3.75 -8.82 6.54
CA ALA A 50 -2.86 -7.96 7.30
C ALA A 50 -3.43 -6.55 7.36
N TRP A 51 -3.12 -5.83 8.44
CA TRP A 51 -3.45 -4.43 8.56
C TRP A 51 -2.48 -3.70 9.49
N ARG A 52 -2.44 -2.38 9.37
CA ARG A 52 -1.74 -1.50 10.29
C ARG A 52 -2.42 -0.15 10.40
N GLU A 53 -2.25 0.49 11.55
CA GLU A 53 -2.49 1.92 11.69
C GLU A 53 -1.26 2.65 11.18
N VAL A 54 -1.45 3.46 10.13
CA VAL A 54 -0.35 4.21 9.54
C VAL A 54 -0.15 5.50 10.32
N GLN A 55 0.87 5.51 11.18
CA GLN A 55 1.25 6.63 12.04
C GLN A 55 2.66 7.13 11.72
N ARG A 56 3.55 6.22 11.27
CA ARG A 56 4.93 6.54 10.90
C ARG A 56 5.32 5.86 9.59
N VAL A 57 5.93 6.62 8.69
CA VAL A 57 6.54 6.09 7.45
C VAL A 57 7.93 6.72 7.30
N GLY A 58 8.97 5.93 7.53
CA GLY A 58 10.35 6.41 7.58
C GLY A 58 10.52 7.51 8.62
N ASP A 59 11.00 8.66 8.18
CA ASP A 59 11.25 9.83 9.02
C ASP A 59 10.06 10.79 9.13
N TYR A 60 8.84 10.31 8.84
CA TYR A 60 7.64 11.14 8.84
C TYR A 60 6.54 10.57 9.72
N ARG A 61 5.88 11.47 10.45
CA ARG A 61 4.61 11.20 11.13
C ARG A 61 3.47 11.39 10.13
N ILE A 62 2.52 10.46 10.14
CA ILE A 62 1.30 10.51 9.35
C ILE A 62 0.13 10.78 10.29
N GLY A 63 -0.48 11.93 10.14
CA GLY A 63 -1.66 12.35 10.90
C GLY A 63 -2.84 12.62 9.96
N ILE A 64 -3.99 12.92 10.58
CA ILE A 64 -5.19 13.36 9.87
C ILE A 64 -5.43 14.82 10.25
N ALA A 65 -5.47 15.68 9.25
CA ALA A 65 -5.79 17.09 9.46
C ALA A 65 -7.30 17.25 9.73
N PRO A 66 -7.67 18.14 10.68
CA PRO A 66 -9.06 18.49 10.87
C PRO A 66 -9.63 19.15 9.60
N PRO A 67 -10.94 19.03 9.33
CA PRO A 67 -11.57 19.56 8.11
C PRO A 67 -11.35 21.07 7.90
N SER A 68 -11.13 21.83 8.97
CA SER A 68 -10.87 23.26 8.94
C SER A 68 -9.46 23.65 8.45
N GLU A 69 -8.53 22.70 8.43
CA GLU A 69 -7.13 22.93 8.05
C GLU A 69 -6.78 22.35 6.67
N ARG A 70 -7.80 22.07 5.86
CA ARG A 70 -7.57 21.61 4.49
C ARG A 70 -6.91 22.73 3.68
N VAL A 71 -5.69 22.49 3.29
CA VAL A 71 -5.03 23.30 2.28
C VAL A 71 -5.53 22.78 0.93
N ASP A 72 -6.15 23.65 0.14
CA ASP A 72 -6.48 23.36 -1.26
C ASP A 72 -5.18 23.01 -1.99
N THR A 73 -5.00 21.74 -2.32
CA THR A 73 -3.78 21.21 -2.97
C THR A 73 -3.67 21.62 -4.46
N THR A 74 -4.43 22.62 -4.90
CA THR A 74 -4.34 23.18 -6.25
C THR A 74 -3.09 24.05 -6.47
N GLU A 75 -2.41 24.48 -5.42
CA GLU A 75 -1.09 25.06 -5.55
C GLU A 75 -0.03 23.94 -5.51
N HIS A 76 0.76 23.84 -6.57
CA HIS A 76 1.90 22.95 -6.76
C HIS A 76 3.01 23.21 -5.72
N THR A 77 2.71 23.06 -4.45
CA THR A 77 3.73 23.07 -3.41
C THR A 77 4.40 21.69 -3.41
N GLN A 78 5.73 21.67 -3.42
CA GLN A 78 6.58 20.48 -3.26
C GLN A 78 6.47 19.92 -1.82
N GLN A 79 5.23 19.72 -1.35
CA GLN A 79 5.00 19.13 -0.04
C GLN A 79 5.10 17.60 -0.13
N PRO A 80 5.71 16.96 0.88
CA PRO A 80 5.76 15.51 0.95
C PRO A 80 4.35 14.91 0.90
N GLN A 81 4.19 13.86 0.09
CA GLN A 81 2.97 13.08 -0.06
C GLN A 81 3.24 11.64 0.36
N LEU A 82 2.21 10.95 0.83
CA LEU A 82 2.27 9.53 1.13
C LEU A 82 1.92 8.74 -0.14
N TYR A 83 2.81 7.86 -0.55
CA TYR A 83 2.62 6.97 -1.70
C TYR A 83 2.53 5.52 -1.24
N PHE A 84 1.56 4.81 -1.78
CA PHE A 84 1.49 3.36 -1.76
C PHE A 84 2.16 2.83 -3.02
N VAL A 85 3.03 1.84 -2.84
CA VAL A 85 3.77 1.21 -3.93
C VAL A 85 3.61 -0.30 -3.83
N ASN A 86 3.25 -0.92 -4.94
CA ASN A 86 3.27 -2.36 -5.14
C ASN A 86 4.41 -2.71 -6.12
N LEU A 87 5.38 -3.48 -5.64
CA LEU A 87 6.49 -3.96 -6.46
C LEU A 87 6.23 -5.41 -6.83
N GLY A 88 6.36 -5.74 -8.10
CA GLY A 88 6.38 -7.11 -8.61
C GLY A 88 7.80 -7.62 -8.79
N GLY A 89 8.03 -8.91 -8.56
CA GLY A 89 9.33 -9.52 -8.76
C GLY A 89 9.28 -11.04 -8.80
N TYR A 90 10.28 -11.64 -9.41
CA TYR A 90 10.35 -13.07 -9.66
C TYR A 90 11.54 -13.72 -8.97
N LEU A 91 11.39 -14.95 -8.52
CA LEU A 91 12.49 -15.80 -8.06
C LEU A 91 12.77 -16.91 -9.08
N PRO A 92 14.05 -17.28 -9.33
CA PRO A 92 14.39 -18.31 -10.30
C PRO A 92 13.67 -19.63 -10.01
N ASN A 93 13.15 -20.27 -11.06
CA ASN A 93 12.47 -21.57 -10.99
C ASN A 93 11.22 -21.60 -10.11
N GLN A 94 10.59 -20.47 -9.83
CA GLN A 94 9.30 -20.42 -9.15
C GLN A 94 8.21 -19.97 -10.13
N PHE A 95 7.10 -20.71 -10.16
CA PHE A 95 5.90 -20.34 -10.94
C PHE A 95 5.05 -19.35 -10.13
N GLU A 96 5.66 -18.20 -9.78
CA GLU A 96 5.06 -17.18 -8.92
C GLU A 96 5.67 -15.82 -9.23
N GLU A 97 4.84 -14.80 -9.21
CA GLU A 97 5.24 -13.42 -9.12
C GLU A 97 5.03 -12.92 -7.69
N PHE A 98 6.08 -12.50 -7.04
CA PHE A 98 6.04 -12.00 -5.68
C PHE A 98 5.75 -10.51 -5.68
N HIS A 99 4.84 -10.08 -4.81
CA HIS A 99 4.49 -8.68 -4.70
C HIS A 99 4.81 -8.13 -3.32
N TYR A 100 5.56 -7.04 -3.27
CA TYR A 100 5.88 -6.31 -2.05
C TYR A 100 5.14 -4.98 -2.00
N LYS A 101 4.38 -4.80 -0.94
CA LYS A 101 3.55 -3.62 -0.71
C LYS A 101 4.18 -2.75 0.35
N THR A 102 4.49 -1.49 -0.02
CA THR A 102 5.15 -0.55 0.89
C THR A 102 4.55 0.85 0.82
N LEU A 103 4.86 1.65 1.83
CA LEU A 103 4.54 3.07 1.87
C LEU A 103 5.83 3.89 1.83
N VAL A 104 5.79 4.99 1.09
CA VAL A 104 6.90 5.92 0.97
C VAL A 104 6.37 7.35 1.07
N VAL A 105 7.08 8.20 1.79
CA VAL A 105 6.85 9.65 1.77
C VAL A 105 7.85 10.29 0.82
N ALA A 106 7.34 11.02 -0.16
CA ALA A 106 8.17 11.72 -1.15
C ALA A 106 7.48 12.98 -1.67
N GLU A 107 8.23 13.89 -2.26
CA GLU A 107 7.71 15.13 -2.84
C GLU A 107 7.08 14.92 -4.22
N SER A 108 7.31 13.76 -4.85
CA SER A 108 6.75 13.39 -6.15
C SER A 108 6.76 11.89 -6.37
N MET A 109 5.94 11.41 -7.32
CA MET A 109 5.94 10.02 -7.76
C MET A 109 7.33 9.55 -8.23
N ALA A 110 8.07 10.40 -8.95
CA ALA A 110 9.43 10.07 -9.40
C ALA A 110 10.40 9.87 -8.24
N LYS A 111 10.31 10.70 -7.17
CA LYS A 111 11.12 10.52 -5.95
C LYS A 111 10.67 9.28 -5.16
N ALA A 112 9.37 8.98 -5.10
CA ALA A 112 8.87 7.74 -4.50
C ALA A 112 9.40 6.50 -5.24
N THR A 113 9.35 6.49 -6.57
CA THR A 113 9.94 5.47 -7.43
C THR A 113 11.44 5.27 -7.13
N ALA A 114 12.19 6.36 -7.07
CA ALA A 114 13.63 6.27 -6.77
C ALA A 114 13.91 5.69 -5.38
N ALA A 115 13.10 6.04 -4.38
CA ALA A 115 13.26 5.54 -3.02
C ALA A 115 13.01 4.03 -2.91
N VAL A 116 11.96 3.50 -3.56
CA VAL A 116 11.67 2.06 -3.50
C VAL A 116 12.70 1.21 -4.23
N LYS A 117 13.36 1.74 -5.25
CA LYS A 117 14.46 1.08 -5.95
C LYS A 117 15.69 0.84 -5.05
N THR A 118 15.76 1.47 -3.90
CA THR A 118 16.80 1.23 -2.89
C THR A 118 16.37 0.29 -1.77
N SER A 119 15.14 -0.22 -1.81
CA SER A 119 14.61 -1.13 -0.79
C SER A 119 15.29 -2.50 -0.80
N ASP A 120 15.23 -3.18 0.35
CA ASP A 120 15.75 -4.54 0.48
C ASP A 120 15.04 -5.52 -0.47
N PHE A 121 13.73 -5.37 -0.63
CA PHE A 121 12.97 -6.17 -1.57
C PHE A 121 13.49 -6.00 -3.01
N TYR A 122 13.69 -4.75 -3.44
CA TYR A 122 14.22 -4.47 -4.78
C TYR A 122 15.57 -5.14 -4.98
N ARG A 123 16.47 -5.07 -3.99
CA ARG A 123 17.79 -5.72 -4.05
C ARG A 123 17.70 -7.25 -4.06
N ASP A 124 16.82 -7.82 -3.24
CA ASP A 124 16.79 -9.26 -2.98
C ASP A 124 15.97 -10.05 -4.02
N TYR A 125 15.02 -9.39 -4.72
CA TYR A 125 14.15 -9.98 -5.74
C TYR A 125 14.46 -9.49 -7.16
N CYS A 126 15.58 -8.81 -7.32
CA CYS A 126 16.08 -8.34 -8.59
C CYS A 126 17.13 -9.32 -9.12
N PHE A 127 16.84 -10.04 -10.19
CA PHE A 127 17.84 -10.93 -10.82
C PHE A 127 18.09 -10.56 -12.26
N GLU A 128 19.34 -10.68 -12.62
CA GLU A 128 19.73 -10.80 -14.02
C GLU A 128 19.55 -12.26 -14.44
N ASN A 129 18.46 -12.59 -15.15
CA ASN A 129 18.29 -13.90 -15.72
C ASN A 129 17.97 -13.79 -17.21
N ASP A 130 18.93 -14.22 -18.05
CA ASP A 130 18.75 -14.28 -19.50
C ASP A 130 17.65 -15.29 -19.92
N ASP A 131 17.34 -16.27 -19.07
CA ASP A 131 16.38 -17.33 -19.35
C ASP A 131 14.91 -16.92 -19.13
N SER A 132 14.66 -15.83 -18.41
CA SER A 132 13.30 -15.32 -18.15
C SER A 132 12.72 -14.50 -19.30
N ARG A 133 13.49 -14.24 -20.35
CA ARG A 133 13.00 -13.63 -21.56
C ARG A 133 12.16 -14.64 -22.32
N ILE A 134 10.85 -14.52 -22.22
CA ILE A 134 9.94 -15.13 -23.20
C ILE A 134 10.37 -14.61 -24.55
N SER A 135 10.92 -15.49 -25.37
CA SER A 135 11.56 -15.19 -26.65
C SER A 135 10.70 -14.29 -27.53
N GLY A 136 11.17 -13.08 -27.78
CA GLY A 136 10.67 -12.23 -28.87
C GLY A 136 9.57 -11.23 -28.53
N ALA A 137 9.00 -11.19 -27.34
CA ALA A 137 8.10 -10.13 -26.91
C ALA A 137 8.82 -9.24 -25.90
N ALA A 138 9.31 -8.09 -26.35
CA ALA A 138 9.54 -6.97 -25.46
C ALA A 138 8.18 -6.59 -24.89
N THR A 139 7.80 -7.18 -23.76
CA THR A 139 6.64 -6.76 -23.03
C THR A 139 6.95 -5.39 -22.44
N SER A 140 6.05 -4.47 -22.65
CA SER A 140 6.09 -3.05 -22.33
C SER A 140 6.24 -2.71 -20.84
N HIS A 141 6.62 -3.64 -19.99
CA HIS A 141 6.75 -3.47 -18.55
C HIS A 141 8.20 -3.61 -18.06
N VAL A 142 9.16 -3.84 -18.94
CA VAL A 142 10.56 -4.04 -18.59
C VAL A 142 11.39 -2.93 -19.21
N ASP A 143 11.25 -1.72 -18.71
CA ASP A 143 12.24 -0.66 -18.95
C ASP A 143 13.46 -0.81 -18.01
N ASP A 144 13.40 -1.70 -17.03
CA ASP A 144 14.52 -2.02 -16.17
C ASP A 144 15.07 -3.43 -16.47
N LYS A 145 16.38 -3.52 -16.61
CA LYS A 145 17.15 -4.73 -16.91
C LYS A 145 17.07 -5.82 -15.81
N HIS A 146 16.21 -5.64 -14.79
CA HIS A 146 16.29 -6.35 -13.53
C HIS A 146 15.06 -7.16 -13.14
N LEU A 147 14.10 -7.42 -14.02
CA LEU A 147 12.90 -8.27 -13.72
C LEU A 147 12.10 -7.85 -12.47
N LEU A 148 12.22 -6.62 -12.06
CA LEU A 148 11.50 -6.03 -10.95
C LEU A 148 10.83 -4.77 -11.44
N ASP A 149 9.51 -4.72 -11.31
CA ASP A 149 8.69 -3.61 -11.78
C ASP A 149 7.91 -2.97 -10.64
N ILE A 150 7.55 -1.71 -10.84
CA ILE A 150 6.56 -1.03 -10.03
C ILE A 150 5.23 -1.25 -10.73
N ASP A 151 4.46 -2.24 -10.23
CA ASP A 151 3.16 -2.57 -10.79
C ASP A 151 2.16 -1.45 -10.56
N ASP A 152 2.20 -0.88 -9.33
CA ASP A 152 1.28 0.16 -8.91
C ASP A 152 1.97 1.22 -8.07
N LEU A 153 1.67 2.48 -8.35
CA LEU A 153 2.09 3.64 -7.57
C LEU A 153 0.93 4.62 -7.41
N HIS A 154 0.41 4.75 -6.20
CA HIS A 154 -0.73 5.62 -5.91
C HIS A 154 -0.39 6.65 -4.83
N CYS A 155 -0.80 7.91 -5.02
CA CYS A 155 -0.88 8.87 -3.93
C CYS A 155 -2.04 8.46 -3.01
N VAL A 156 -1.74 8.16 -1.73
CA VAL A 156 -2.74 7.64 -0.78
C VAL A 156 -3.88 8.65 -0.58
N ALA A 157 -3.60 9.95 -0.59
CA ALA A 157 -4.63 10.98 -0.46
C ALA A 157 -5.69 10.89 -1.57
N ALA A 158 -5.30 10.47 -2.79
CA ALA A 158 -6.24 10.28 -3.90
C ALA A 158 -7.12 9.02 -3.77
N LEU A 159 -6.74 8.08 -2.92
CA LEU A 159 -7.50 6.85 -2.64
C LEU A 159 -8.52 7.04 -1.50
N LEU A 160 -8.41 8.13 -0.74
CA LEU A 160 -9.28 8.41 0.38
C LEU A 160 -10.53 9.17 -0.08
N ALA A 161 -11.64 8.96 0.61
CA ALA A 161 -12.83 9.80 0.39
C ALA A 161 -12.52 11.27 0.67
N ASP A 162 -13.18 12.19 -0.04
CA ASP A 162 -12.97 13.66 -0.03
C ASP A 162 -12.99 14.33 1.36
N THR A 163 -13.28 13.56 2.40
CA THR A 163 -13.45 14.07 3.76
C THR A 163 -12.18 14.07 4.61
N ALA A 164 -11.09 13.41 4.15
CA ALA A 164 -9.88 13.27 4.93
C ALA A 164 -8.68 13.92 4.24
N ALA A 165 -7.96 14.78 4.95
CA ALA A 165 -6.68 15.31 4.53
C ALA A 165 -5.57 14.67 5.39
N LEU A 166 -4.53 14.14 4.73
CA LEU A 166 -3.36 13.64 5.42
C LEU A 166 -2.46 14.81 5.84
N GLN A 167 -1.99 14.78 7.08
CA GLN A 167 -0.96 15.67 7.57
C GLN A 167 0.35 14.89 7.66
N ILE A 168 1.34 15.28 6.88
CA ILE A 168 2.65 14.63 6.79
C ILE A 168 3.68 15.56 7.40
N THR A 169 4.28 15.17 8.52
CA THR A 169 5.19 16.01 9.28
C THR A 169 6.52 15.30 9.50
N PRO A 170 7.66 15.92 9.16
CA PRO A 170 8.97 15.35 9.47
C PRO A 170 9.13 15.13 10.98
N LEU A 171 9.68 13.98 11.36
CA LEU A 171 10.02 13.67 12.74
C LEU A 171 11.30 14.39 13.13
N THR A 172 11.33 14.96 14.33
CA THR A 172 12.57 15.43 14.92
C THR A 172 13.50 14.26 15.26
N PRO A 173 14.83 14.47 15.41
CA PRO A 173 15.75 13.40 15.80
C PRO A 173 15.37 12.67 17.10
N ALA A 174 14.77 13.35 18.05
CA ALA A 174 14.28 12.75 19.29
C ALA A 174 13.05 11.86 19.04
N GLU A 175 12.13 12.29 18.18
CA GLU A 175 10.95 11.52 17.80
C GLU A 175 11.32 10.30 16.95
N GLN A 176 12.30 10.41 16.05
CA GLN A 176 12.80 9.26 15.27
C GLN A 176 13.30 8.13 16.18
N GLN A 177 13.91 8.48 17.33
CA GLN A 177 14.40 7.52 18.31
C GLN A 177 13.30 6.95 19.21
N SER A 178 12.28 7.73 19.53
CA SER A 178 11.25 7.38 20.52
C SER A 178 9.96 6.84 19.92
N MET A 179 9.60 7.25 18.71
CA MET A 179 8.39 6.77 18.02
C MET A 179 8.69 5.43 17.33
N PRO A 180 8.03 4.34 17.72
CA PRO A 180 8.24 3.04 17.09
C PRO A 180 7.72 3.04 15.65
N GLU A 181 8.16 2.07 14.85
CA GLU A 181 7.53 1.72 13.60
C GLU A 181 6.11 1.21 13.83
N ASP A 182 5.24 1.37 12.83
CA ASP A 182 3.88 0.86 12.90
C ASP A 182 3.85 -0.65 13.12
N PHE A 183 3.01 -1.10 14.06
CA PHE A 183 2.83 -2.52 14.27
C PHE A 183 2.05 -3.16 13.13
N LEU A 184 2.59 -4.25 12.58
CA LEU A 184 1.94 -5.01 11.53
C LEU A 184 1.13 -6.16 12.14
N HIS A 185 -0.18 -6.07 12.02
CA HIS A 185 -1.07 -7.18 12.36
C HIS A 185 -1.16 -8.12 11.15
N ILE A 186 -0.68 -9.35 11.32
CA ILE A 186 -0.65 -10.36 10.24
C ILE A 186 -1.48 -11.55 10.68
N GLY A 187 -2.43 -11.97 9.85
CA GLY A 187 -3.25 -13.14 10.09
C GLY A 187 -4.66 -12.97 9.59
N TYR A 188 -5.32 -14.10 9.39
CA TYR A 188 -6.67 -14.18 8.86
C TYR A 188 -7.71 -13.61 9.84
N LEU A 189 -8.37 -12.52 9.45
CA LEU A 189 -9.43 -11.89 10.21
C LEU A 189 -10.70 -11.80 9.35
N PRO A 190 -11.70 -12.70 9.57
CA PRO A 190 -12.89 -12.72 8.74
C PRO A 190 -13.78 -11.50 8.99
N ARG A 191 -14.45 -11.04 7.95
CA ARG A 191 -15.39 -9.90 7.98
C ARG A 191 -16.38 -9.97 9.14
N LYS A 192 -16.94 -11.16 9.46
CA LYS A 192 -17.90 -11.30 10.56
C LYS A 192 -17.30 -10.95 11.93
N SER A 193 -16.00 -11.22 12.13
CA SER A 193 -15.32 -10.87 13.38
C SER A 193 -15.11 -9.36 13.49
N LEU A 194 -14.91 -8.65 12.37
CA LEU A 194 -14.86 -7.18 12.36
C LEU A 194 -16.19 -6.56 12.81
N LEU A 195 -17.31 -7.14 12.38
CA LEU A 195 -18.63 -6.66 12.81
C LEU A 195 -18.87 -6.83 14.31
N GLN A 196 -18.22 -7.81 14.95
CA GLN A 196 -18.30 -8.02 16.40
C GLN A 196 -17.41 -7.07 17.21
N LEU A 197 -16.45 -6.39 16.56
CA LEU A 197 -15.64 -5.35 17.21
C LEU A 197 -16.36 -3.99 17.29
N ALA A 198 -17.53 -3.86 16.65
CA ALA A 198 -18.32 -2.64 16.65
C ALA A 198 -19.23 -2.50 17.87
N ASP A 199 -19.37 -3.55 18.66
CA ASP A 199 -20.15 -3.63 19.90
C ASP A 199 -19.22 -3.42 21.14
#